data_52f6d8db0565b54bffbbc1f44ab48784
#
_entry.id   52f6d8db0565b54bffbbc1f44ab48784
#
_cell.length_a   1.000
_cell.length_b   1.000
_cell.length_c   1.000
_cell.angle_alpha   90.00
_cell.angle_beta   90.00
_cell.angle_gamma   90.00
#
_symmetry.space_group_name_H-M   'P 1'
#
loop_
_entity.id
_entity.type
_entity.pdbx_description
1 polymer ?
#
loop_
_entity_poly.entity_id
_entity_poly.type
_entity_poly.pdbx_seq_one_letter_code
_entity_poly.pdbx_strand_id
1 'polypeptide(L)'
;MPCNFITMAKTYQQINERIKNGEAVVLTAEEVSQLALTMSPEEIADKVDVVTTGTFGAMCSSGAFINFGHSDPPIRMERIELNGVGVSGGLAAVDTYIGATDCNPANPEYGGAHIIEDFINGKDILLEAWGKGTDCYPRRHIRTYINRDTVNEAYLYNPRNAYQNYNVATNTSDRTIHTYICLLYTSDAADE
;
A
#
# COMPACT_ATOMS: atom_id res chain seq x y z
N MET A 1 -24.36 -5.86 44.20
CA MET A 1 -24.98 -5.63 42.87
C MET A 1 -23.85 -5.34 41.90
N PRO A 2 -23.58 -6.18 40.92
CA PRO A 2 -22.57 -5.85 39.93
C PRO A 2 -23.19 -4.89 38.89
N CYS A 3 -22.65 -3.69 38.78
CA CYS A 3 -22.92 -2.80 37.65
C CYS A 3 -22.29 -3.46 36.40
N ASN A 4 -23.14 -4.09 35.60
CA ASN A 4 -22.75 -4.40 34.21
C ASN A 4 -22.65 -3.10 33.44
N PHE A 5 -21.45 -2.52 33.37
CA PHE A 5 -21.11 -1.59 32.31
C PHE A 5 -20.96 -2.40 31.03
N ILE A 6 -22.04 -2.49 30.27
CA ILE A 6 -21.93 -2.90 28.85
C ILE A 6 -21.23 -1.72 28.17
N THR A 7 -19.93 -1.80 28.06
CA THR A 7 -19.18 -0.89 27.21
C THR A 7 -19.66 -1.17 25.79
N MET A 8 -20.45 -0.26 25.22
CA MET A 8 -20.90 -0.41 23.84
C MET A 8 -19.68 -0.23 22.93
N ALA A 9 -19.34 -1.27 22.18
CA ALA A 9 -18.26 -1.19 21.22
C ALA A 9 -18.49 -0.02 20.25
N LYS A 10 -17.42 0.74 19.97
CA LYS A 10 -17.47 1.84 19.00
C LYS A 10 -17.88 1.30 17.63
N THR A 11 -18.76 2.03 16.95
CA THR A 11 -19.14 1.69 15.57
C THR A 11 -18.10 2.22 14.59
N TYR A 12 -17.99 1.58 13.43
CA TYR A 12 -17.15 2.08 12.34
C TYR A 12 -17.49 3.52 11.94
N GLN A 13 -18.74 3.89 12.00
CA GLN A 13 -19.16 5.26 11.69
C GLN A 13 -18.58 6.26 12.69
N GLN A 14 -18.65 5.97 13.97
CA GLN A 14 -18.07 6.82 15.03
C GLN A 14 -16.55 6.94 14.89
N ILE A 15 -15.86 5.83 14.60
CA ILE A 15 -14.42 5.83 14.35
C ILE A 15 -14.07 6.69 13.14
N ASN A 16 -14.79 6.53 12.03
CA ASN A 16 -14.58 7.31 10.81
C ASN A 16 -14.84 8.81 11.00
N GLU A 17 -15.84 9.18 11.79
CA GLU A 17 -16.09 10.57 12.14
C GLU A 17 -14.95 11.16 12.97
N ARG A 18 -14.43 10.43 13.95
CA ARG A 18 -13.27 10.84 14.74
C ARG A 18 -11.99 10.99 13.89
N ILE A 19 -11.78 10.08 12.94
CA ILE A 19 -10.67 10.19 11.98
C ILE A 19 -10.79 11.48 11.15
N LYS A 20 -11.98 11.76 10.61
CA LYS A 20 -12.23 12.97 9.81
C LYS A 20 -12.02 14.27 10.61
N ASN A 21 -12.35 14.23 11.89
CA ASN A 21 -12.21 15.38 12.79
C ASN A 21 -10.79 15.52 13.36
N GLY A 22 -9.90 14.57 13.13
CA GLY A 22 -8.56 14.54 13.72
C GLY A 22 -8.55 14.21 15.23
N GLU A 23 -9.62 13.60 15.73
CA GLU A 23 -9.82 13.25 17.15
C GLU A 23 -9.53 11.77 17.44
N ALA A 24 -9.28 10.96 16.39
CA ALA A 24 -9.07 9.53 16.55
C ALA A 24 -7.74 9.24 17.26
N VAL A 25 -7.79 8.34 18.22
CA VAL A 25 -6.59 7.78 18.87
C VAL A 25 -6.09 6.62 18.04
N VAL A 26 -4.98 6.83 17.34
CA VAL A 26 -4.34 5.84 16.47
C VAL A 26 -3.06 5.38 17.14
N LEU A 27 -2.94 4.09 17.40
CA LEU A 27 -1.74 3.49 18.00
C LEU A 27 -1.23 2.34 17.13
N THR A 28 0.06 2.06 17.25
CA THR A 28 0.67 0.87 16.65
C THR A 28 0.31 -0.38 17.45
N ALA A 29 0.39 -1.54 16.83
CA ALA A 29 0.19 -2.82 17.54
C ALA A 29 1.18 -2.99 18.71
N GLU A 30 2.42 -2.47 18.57
CA GLU A 30 3.41 -2.49 19.63
C GLU A 30 2.96 -1.65 20.84
N GLU A 31 2.51 -0.42 20.61
CA GLU A 31 2.00 0.47 21.66
C GLU A 31 0.80 -0.14 22.37
N VAL A 32 -0.14 -0.75 21.64
CA VAL A 32 -1.28 -1.44 22.23
C VAL A 32 -0.85 -2.65 23.05
N SER A 33 0.16 -3.39 22.59
CA SER A 33 0.72 -4.51 23.37
C SER A 33 1.33 -4.05 24.70
N GLN A 34 1.94 -2.87 24.75
CA GLN A 34 2.44 -2.29 25.99
C GLN A 34 1.28 -1.85 26.91
N LEU A 35 0.22 -1.28 26.38
CA LEU A 35 -0.98 -0.94 27.15
C LEU A 35 -1.63 -2.17 27.77
N ALA A 36 -1.64 -3.30 27.06
CA ALA A 36 -2.21 -4.56 27.53
C ALA A 36 -1.51 -5.16 28.77
N LEU A 37 -0.31 -4.68 29.12
CA LEU A 37 0.36 -5.08 30.36
C LEU A 37 -0.28 -4.43 31.60
N THR A 38 -1.02 -3.33 31.44
CA THR A 38 -1.53 -2.53 32.56
C THR A 38 -3.01 -2.20 32.49
N MET A 39 -3.65 -2.41 31.32
CA MET A 39 -5.06 -2.09 31.08
C MET A 39 -5.81 -3.34 30.63
N SER A 40 -7.11 -3.39 30.92
CA SER A 40 -7.98 -4.44 30.40
C SER A 40 -8.27 -4.24 28.91
N PRO A 41 -8.68 -5.29 28.18
CA PRO A 41 -9.09 -5.15 26.78
C PRO A 41 -10.22 -4.14 26.57
N GLU A 42 -11.17 -4.04 27.51
CA GLU A 42 -12.29 -3.11 27.47
C GLU A 42 -11.82 -1.65 27.60
N GLU A 43 -10.89 -1.38 28.52
CA GLU A 43 -10.29 -0.06 28.69
C GLU A 43 -9.49 0.38 27.47
N ILE A 44 -8.77 -0.56 26.84
CA ILE A 44 -8.02 -0.32 25.59
C ILE A 44 -9.00 -0.02 24.46
N ALA A 45 -10.05 -0.82 24.30
CA ALA A 45 -11.06 -0.63 23.24
C ALA A 45 -11.82 0.71 23.40
N ASP A 46 -12.03 1.18 24.62
CA ASP A 46 -12.62 2.49 24.86
C ASP A 46 -11.66 3.63 24.51
N LYS A 47 -10.38 3.48 24.78
CA LYS A 47 -9.35 4.51 24.59
C LYS A 47 -8.84 4.61 23.16
N VAL A 48 -8.66 3.49 22.49
CA VAL A 48 -8.03 3.40 21.16
C VAL A 48 -9.09 3.24 20.08
N ASP A 49 -8.98 3.99 19.01
CA ASP A 49 -9.93 3.94 17.89
C ASP A 49 -9.39 3.11 16.73
N VAL A 50 -8.08 3.17 16.48
CA VAL A 50 -7.42 2.46 15.38
C VAL A 50 -6.11 1.88 15.87
N VAL A 51 -5.89 0.62 15.56
CA VAL A 51 -4.60 -0.04 15.75
C VAL A 51 -3.98 -0.31 14.39
N THR A 52 -2.78 0.22 14.16
CA THR A 52 -2.06 -0.08 12.93
C THR A 52 -1.30 -1.38 13.10
N THR A 53 -1.42 -2.26 12.13
CA THR A 53 -0.71 -3.55 12.19
C THR A 53 0.76 -3.44 11.83
N GLY A 54 1.20 -2.32 11.24
CA GLY A 54 2.57 -2.11 10.78
C GLY A 54 3.05 -3.11 9.73
N THR A 55 2.19 -4.01 9.30
CA THR A 55 2.54 -5.15 8.43
C THR A 55 2.80 -4.77 7.00
N PHE A 56 2.32 -3.62 6.54
CA PHE A 56 2.50 -3.24 5.15
C PHE A 56 3.99 -3.08 4.80
N GLY A 57 4.77 -2.40 5.65
CA GLY A 57 6.20 -2.20 5.45
C GLY A 57 7.07 -3.40 5.81
N ALA A 58 6.54 -4.38 6.55
CA ALA A 58 7.30 -5.54 7.00
C ALA A 58 7.31 -6.71 6.00
N MET A 59 6.45 -6.69 4.98
CA MET A 59 6.36 -7.77 4.01
C MET A 59 7.23 -7.49 2.79
N CYS A 60 8.16 -8.38 2.49
CA CYS A 60 9.08 -8.27 1.36
C CYS A 60 8.38 -8.21 -0.02
N SER A 61 7.13 -8.62 -0.10
CA SER A 61 6.31 -8.57 -1.33
C SER A 61 5.44 -7.31 -1.44
N SER A 62 5.47 -6.42 -0.45
CA SER A 62 4.74 -5.15 -0.52
C SER A 62 5.39 -4.18 -1.50
N GLY A 63 4.57 -3.42 -2.20
CA GLY A 63 5.03 -2.44 -3.17
C GLY A 63 3.92 -1.54 -3.67
N ALA A 64 4.21 -0.81 -4.73
CA ALA A 64 3.25 0.03 -5.41
C ALA A 64 3.17 -0.33 -6.89
N PHE A 65 1.97 -0.34 -7.42
CA PHE A 65 1.71 -0.37 -8.85
C PHE A 65 1.42 1.04 -9.31
N ILE A 66 2.09 1.47 -10.38
CA ILE A 66 1.96 2.82 -10.92
C ILE A 66 1.75 2.72 -12.43
N ASN A 67 0.71 3.39 -12.93
CA ASN A 67 0.49 3.65 -14.35
C ASN A 67 0.83 5.11 -14.63
N PHE A 68 1.88 5.34 -15.42
CA PHE A 68 2.37 6.70 -15.69
C PHE A 68 1.50 7.49 -16.66
N GLY A 69 0.63 6.80 -17.43
CA GLY A 69 -0.03 7.37 -18.59
C GLY A 69 0.90 7.46 -19.81
N HIS A 70 0.33 7.71 -20.97
CA HIS A 70 1.08 7.80 -22.23
C HIS A 70 1.69 9.19 -22.42
N SER A 71 2.92 9.20 -22.92
CA SER A 71 3.58 10.41 -23.43
C SER A 71 3.27 10.65 -24.91
N ASP A 72 3.52 11.84 -25.42
CA ASP A 72 3.48 12.17 -26.83
C ASP A 72 4.89 12.54 -27.32
N PRO A 73 5.49 11.82 -28.28
CA PRO A 73 5.07 10.53 -28.80
C PRO A 73 5.13 9.42 -27.73
N PRO A 74 4.35 8.32 -27.90
CA PRO A 74 4.27 7.28 -26.90
C PRO A 74 5.57 6.44 -26.81
N ILE A 75 5.80 5.91 -25.61
CA ILE A 75 6.88 4.97 -25.31
C ILE A 75 6.28 3.67 -24.78
N ARG A 76 6.89 2.54 -25.14
CA ARG A 76 6.76 1.29 -24.41
C ARG A 76 7.99 1.14 -23.52
N MET A 77 7.81 1.29 -22.22
CA MET A 77 8.89 1.25 -21.26
C MET A 77 9.30 -0.19 -20.99
N GLU A 78 10.57 -0.53 -21.26
CA GLU A 78 11.13 -1.86 -21.01
C GLU A 78 12.08 -1.86 -19.81
N ARG A 79 12.84 -0.79 -19.64
CA ARG A 79 13.64 -0.52 -18.45
C ARG A 79 13.15 0.77 -17.81
N ILE A 80 12.91 0.73 -16.53
CA ILE A 80 12.38 1.86 -15.78
C ILE A 80 13.22 2.04 -14.52
N GLU A 81 13.55 3.29 -14.23
CA GLU A 81 14.21 3.69 -13.01
C GLU A 81 13.43 4.85 -12.35
N LEU A 82 13.22 4.74 -11.05
CA LEU A 82 12.63 5.79 -10.22
C LEU A 82 13.69 6.27 -9.23
N ASN A 83 14.13 7.53 -9.33
CA ASN A 83 15.25 8.08 -8.55
C ASN A 83 16.51 7.18 -8.59
N GLY A 84 16.76 6.49 -9.70
CA GLY A 84 17.88 5.56 -9.87
C GLY A 84 17.65 4.16 -9.29
N VAL A 85 16.48 3.87 -8.74
CA VAL A 85 16.07 2.51 -8.36
C VAL A 85 15.47 1.84 -9.59
N GLY A 86 16.05 0.71 -10.01
CA GLY A 86 15.50 -0.10 -11.08
C GLY A 86 14.21 -0.79 -10.61
N VAL A 87 13.14 -0.66 -11.38
CA VAL A 87 11.82 -1.19 -11.04
C VAL A 87 11.30 -2.13 -12.13
N SER A 88 10.35 -3.00 -11.77
CA SER A 88 9.76 -3.97 -12.70
C SER A 88 8.76 -3.29 -13.62
N GLY A 89 9.11 -3.18 -14.91
CA GLY A 89 8.23 -2.69 -15.96
C GLY A 89 7.73 -3.78 -16.90
N GLY A 90 6.92 -3.41 -17.88
CA GLY A 90 6.54 -4.27 -18.99
C GLY A 90 5.30 -5.13 -18.79
N LEU A 91 4.50 -4.89 -17.75
CA LEU A 91 3.16 -5.47 -17.65
C LEU A 91 2.27 -4.94 -18.77
N ALA A 92 2.34 -3.62 -19.01
CA ALA A 92 1.83 -2.95 -20.18
C ALA A 92 2.86 -1.93 -20.70
N ALA A 93 2.45 -0.94 -21.50
CA ALA A 93 3.39 -0.02 -22.13
C ALA A 93 4.03 0.97 -21.13
N VAL A 94 3.27 1.38 -20.12
CA VAL A 94 3.62 2.49 -19.22
C VAL A 94 3.32 2.16 -17.75
N ASP A 95 3.33 0.88 -17.42
CA ASP A 95 3.07 0.41 -16.06
C ASP A 95 4.36 -0.07 -15.40
N THR A 96 4.44 0.12 -14.09
CA THR A 96 5.51 -0.43 -13.27
C THR A 96 4.99 -0.98 -11.96
N TYR A 97 5.73 -1.92 -11.43
CA TYR A 97 5.66 -2.32 -10.03
C TYR A 97 6.98 -1.98 -9.37
N ILE A 98 6.91 -1.25 -8.25
CA ILE A 98 8.06 -1.00 -7.39
C ILE A 98 7.89 -1.77 -6.09
N GLY A 99 8.80 -2.68 -5.80
CA GLY A 99 8.85 -3.42 -4.55
C GLY A 99 9.47 -2.59 -3.42
N ALA A 100 8.96 -2.76 -2.21
CA ALA A 100 9.53 -2.09 -1.03
C ALA A 100 11.00 -2.47 -0.77
N THR A 101 11.43 -3.62 -1.30
CA THR A 101 12.81 -4.13 -1.18
C THR A 101 13.70 -3.84 -2.39
N ASP A 102 13.19 -3.13 -3.41
CA ASP A 102 14.01 -2.73 -4.55
C ASP A 102 15.12 -1.78 -4.08
N CYS A 103 16.31 -1.99 -4.62
CA CYS A 103 17.51 -1.28 -4.18
C CYS A 103 18.05 -0.33 -5.25
N ASN A 104 18.64 0.77 -4.80
CA ASN A 104 19.46 1.63 -5.65
C ASN A 104 20.92 1.16 -5.59
N PRO A 105 21.51 0.66 -6.68
CA PRO A 105 22.90 0.20 -6.67
C PRO A 105 23.92 1.30 -6.34
N ALA A 106 23.58 2.55 -6.62
CA ALA A 106 24.45 3.70 -6.35
C ALA A 106 24.29 4.25 -4.92
N ASN A 107 23.15 3.99 -4.29
CA ASN A 107 22.86 4.41 -2.91
C ASN A 107 22.06 3.34 -2.17
N PRO A 108 22.73 2.39 -1.50
CA PRO A 108 22.06 1.28 -0.82
C PRO A 108 21.12 1.69 0.32
N GLU A 109 21.23 2.92 0.83
CA GLU A 109 20.36 3.45 1.89
C GLU A 109 19.04 4.02 1.36
N TYR A 110 18.88 4.13 0.03
CA TYR A 110 17.67 4.64 -0.60
C TYR A 110 17.14 3.62 -1.61
N GLY A 111 15.95 3.13 -1.39
CA GLY A 111 15.35 2.06 -2.19
C GLY A 111 13.85 2.22 -2.39
N GLY A 112 13.20 1.15 -2.78
CA GLY A 112 11.80 1.13 -3.16
C GLY A 112 10.86 1.64 -2.06
N ALA A 113 11.09 1.26 -0.82
CA ALA A 113 10.28 1.75 0.31
C ALA A 113 10.34 3.29 0.46
N HIS A 114 11.53 3.88 0.27
CA HIS A 114 11.70 5.34 0.34
C HIS A 114 10.98 6.04 -0.83
N ILE A 115 11.02 5.47 -2.02
CA ILE A 115 10.28 6.00 -3.18
C ILE A 115 8.78 5.94 -2.94
N ILE A 116 8.27 4.85 -2.38
CA ILE A 116 6.85 4.70 -2.05
C ILE A 116 6.44 5.76 -1.02
N GLU A 117 7.25 5.96 0.03
CA GLU A 117 7.02 6.99 1.04
C GLU A 117 7.04 8.40 0.42
N ASP A 118 8.04 8.71 -0.40
CA ASP A 118 8.16 9.99 -1.09
C ASP A 118 6.96 10.24 -2.01
N PHE A 119 6.50 9.21 -2.72
CA PHE A 119 5.34 9.27 -3.59
C PHE A 119 4.04 9.54 -2.81
N ILE A 120 3.82 8.84 -1.69
CA ILE A 120 2.67 9.07 -0.79
C ILE A 120 2.67 10.50 -0.27
N ASN A 121 3.85 11.03 0.06
CA ASN A 121 4.03 12.41 0.54
C ASN A 121 3.93 13.47 -0.57
N GLY A 122 3.69 13.06 -1.82
CA GLY A 122 3.52 13.97 -2.95
C GLY A 122 4.82 14.62 -3.43
N LYS A 123 5.98 14.03 -3.10
CA LYS A 123 7.27 14.50 -3.60
C LYS A 123 7.45 14.13 -5.07
N ASP A 124 8.22 14.95 -5.77
CA ASP A 124 8.61 14.67 -7.15
C ASP A 124 9.66 13.55 -7.19
N ILE A 125 9.42 12.57 -8.05
CA ILE A 125 10.29 11.42 -8.29
C ILE A 125 10.76 11.47 -9.74
N LEU A 126 12.05 11.36 -9.96
CA LEU A 126 12.62 11.30 -11.29
C LEU A 126 12.29 9.94 -11.92
N LEU A 127 11.46 9.94 -12.95
CA LEU A 127 11.22 8.81 -13.84
C LEU A 127 12.21 8.87 -15.00
N GLU A 128 12.96 7.80 -15.18
CA GLU A 128 13.76 7.58 -16.37
C GLU A 128 13.45 6.22 -16.97
N ALA A 129 13.08 6.18 -18.25
CA ALA A 129 12.67 4.94 -18.89
C ALA A 129 13.14 4.83 -20.33
N TRP A 130 13.41 3.58 -20.74
CA TRP A 130 13.92 3.23 -22.06
C TRP A 130 13.02 2.19 -22.71
N GLY A 131 12.87 2.32 -24.04
CA GLY A 131 12.12 1.41 -24.88
C GLY A 131 12.83 1.18 -26.21
N LYS A 132 12.41 0.14 -26.95
CA LYS A 132 13.03 -0.23 -28.25
C LYS A 132 12.78 0.78 -29.36
N GLY A 133 11.69 1.52 -29.30
CA GLY A 133 11.22 2.36 -30.39
C GLY A 133 10.64 1.52 -31.53
N THR A 134 9.33 1.39 -31.56
CA THR A 134 8.55 0.71 -32.60
C THR A 134 7.66 1.70 -33.30
N ASP A 135 7.03 1.31 -34.41
CA ASP A 135 6.10 2.18 -35.13
C ASP A 135 4.96 2.69 -34.26
N CYS A 136 4.45 1.84 -33.35
CA CYS A 136 3.39 2.23 -32.39
C CYS A 136 3.93 3.00 -31.18
N TYR A 137 5.20 2.80 -30.80
CA TYR A 137 5.85 3.41 -29.66
C TYR A 137 7.24 3.94 -30.05
N PRO A 138 7.29 5.05 -30.80
CA PRO A 138 8.53 5.52 -31.45
C PRO A 138 9.54 6.10 -30.46
N ARG A 139 9.09 6.57 -29.30
CA ARG A 139 10.00 7.12 -28.29
C ARG A 139 10.86 6.01 -27.67
N ARG A 140 12.15 6.27 -27.59
CA ARG A 140 13.14 5.30 -27.05
C ARG A 140 13.61 5.64 -25.65
N HIS A 141 13.43 6.88 -25.23
CA HIS A 141 13.86 7.34 -23.92
C HIS A 141 12.94 8.46 -23.43
N ILE A 142 12.64 8.46 -22.16
CA ILE A 142 11.94 9.53 -21.46
C ILE A 142 12.62 9.78 -20.13
N ARG A 143 12.72 11.05 -19.76
CA ARG A 143 13.18 11.49 -18.46
C ARG A 143 12.30 12.65 -18.02
N THR A 144 11.59 12.48 -16.91
CA THR A 144 10.63 13.46 -16.39
C THR A 144 10.45 13.28 -14.89
N TYR A 145 9.84 14.25 -14.24
CA TYR A 145 9.40 14.12 -12.87
C TYR A 145 7.95 13.71 -12.81
N ILE A 146 7.65 12.82 -11.90
CA ILE A 146 6.30 12.32 -11.59
C ILE A 146 6.02 12.48 -10.09
N ASN A 147 4.77 12.61 -9.76
CA ASN A 147 4.27 12.52 -8.39
C ASN A 147 2.84 11.93 -8.41
N ARG A 148 2.22 11.72 -7.26
CA ARG A 148 0.89 11.12 -7.16
C ARG A 148 -0.21 11.87 -7.91
N ASP A 149 -0.02 13.18 -8.18
CA ASP A 149 -1.02 14.04 -8.85
C ASP A 149 -0.83 14.06 -10.38
N THR A 150 0.32 13.58 -10.87
CA THR A 150 0.68 13.61 -12.31
C THR A 150 0.61 12.25 -13.00
N VAL A 151 0.54 11.16 -12.25
CA VAL A 151 0.39 9.81 -12.81
C VAL A 151 -1.08 9.51 -13.09
N ASN A 152 -1.32 8.57 -14.01
CA ASN A 152 -2.67 8.15 -14.35
C ASN A 152 -3.34 7.38 -13.21
N GLU A 153 -2.58 6.46 -12.57
CA GLU A 153 -3.07 5.63 -11.48
C GLU A 153 -1.91 5.17 -10.60
N ALA A 154 -2.11 5.11 -9.30
CA ALA A 154 -1.16 4.52 -8.37
C ALA A 154 -1.87 3.94 -7.16
N TYR A 155 -1.45 2.75 -6.73
CA TYR A 155 -1.97 2.12 -5.51
C TYR A 155 -0.94 1.19 -4.87
N LEU A 156 -1.07 1.05 -3.57
CA LEU A 156 -0.27 0.10 -2.82
C LEU A 156 -0.76 -1.32 -3.13
N TYR A 157 0.18 -2.22 -3.37
CA TYR A 157 -0.13 -3.57 -3.81
C TYR A 157 0.80 -4.59 -3.18
N ASN A 158 0.24 -5.70 -2.76
CA ASN A 158 1.01 -6.85 -2.33
C ASN A 158 0.67 -8.05 -3.23
N PRO A 159 1.52 -8.40 -4.20
CA PRO A 159 1.29 -9.50 -5.13
C PRO A 159 1.08 -10.83 -4.41
N ARG A 160 1.78 -11.04 -3.31
CA ARG A 160 1.66 -12.28 -2.54
C ARG A 160 0.26 -12.43 -1.93
N ASN A 161 -0.28 -11.35 -1.34
CA ASN A 161 -1.63 -11.39 -0.80
C ASN A 161 -2.67 -11.55 -1.90
N ALA A 162 -2.51 -10.83 -3.01
CA ALA A 162 -3.40 -10.99 -4.16
C ALA A 162 -3.36 -12.41 -4.73
N TYR A 163 -2.15 -12.99 -4.83
CA TYR A 163 -1.99 -14.36 -5.28
C TYR A 163 -2.59 -15.38 -4.30
N GLN A 164 -2.34 -15.23 -3.02
CA GLN A 164 -2.91 -16.10 -1.98
C GLN A 164 -4.43 -16.00 -1.97
N ASN A 165 -4.97 -14.79 -2.03
CA ASN A 165 -6.42 -14.56 -2.11
C ASN A 165 -7.04 -15.24 -3.33
N TYR A 166 -6.35 -15.20 -4.46
CA TYR A 166 -6.83 -15.81 -5.69
C TYR A 166 -6.74 -17.33 -5.67
N ASN A 167 -5.66 -17.90 -5.14
CA ASN A 167 -5.41 -19.36 -5.20
C ASN A 167 -5.99 -20.16 -4.04
N VAL A 168 -6.14 -19.57 -2.86
CA VAL A 168 -6.71 -20.23 -1.66
C VAL A 168 -8.00 -19.57 -1.22
N ALA A 169 -8.51 -18.70 -2.04
CA ALA A 169 -9.62 -17.82 -1.71
C ALA A 169 -10.96 -18.51 -1.85
N THR A 170 -11.12 -19.66 -1.27
CA THR A 170 -12.45 -20.19 -1.06
C THR A 170 -12.80 -19.93 0.40
N ASN A 171 -13.43 -18.80 0.64
CA ASN A 171 -14.03 -18.55 1.94
C ASN A 171 -15.08 -19.62 2.22
N THR A 172 -14.82 -20.45 3.19
CA THR A 172 -15.74 -21.51 3.64
C THR A 172 -16.71 -21.03 4.71
N SER A 173 -16.56 -19.77 5.16
CA SER A 173 -17.46 -19.14 6.12
C SER A 173 -18.65 -18.47 5.44
N ASP A 174 -19.73 -18.26 6.20
CA ASP A 174 -20.92 -17.52 5.76
C ASP A 174 -20.74 -15.99 5.81
N ARG A 175 -19.53 -15.50 6.14
CA ARG A 175 -19.22 -14.07 6.29
C ARG A 175 -18.62 -13.49 5.03
N THR A 176 -18.90 -12.23 4.81
CA THR A 176 -18.13 -11.40 3.87
C THR A 176 -16.86 -10.92 4.57
N ILE A 177 -15.71 -11.21 3.99
CA ILE A 177 -14.39 -10.82 4.48
C ILE A 177 -13.81 -9.79 3.51
N HIS A 178 -13.22 -8.74 4.05
CA HIS A 178 -12.54 -7.71 3.29
C HIS A 178 -11.04 -7.72 3.61
N THR A 179 -10.22 -7.62 2.58
CA THR A 179 -8.78 -7.42 2.75
C THR A 179 -8.49 -5.97 3.16
N TYR A 180 -7.29 -5.72 3.67
CA TYR A 180 -6.82 -4.37 4.01
C TYR A 180 -6.73 -3.40 2.82
N ILE A 181 -6.79 -3.91 1.59
CA ILE A 181 -6.90 -3.10 0.37
C ILE A 181 -8.36 -2.88 -0.08
N CYS A 182 -9.31 -3.15 0.80
CA CYS A 182 -10.76 -3.01 0.57
C CYS A 182 -11.36 -3.85 -0.55
N LEU A 183 -10.64 -4.84 -1.06
CA LEU A 183 -11.19 -5.82 -2.00
C LEU A 183 -12.04 -6.84 -1.25
N LEU A 184 -13.14 -7.25 -1.86
CA LEU A 184 -13.93 -8.35 -1.35
C LEU A 184 -13.09 -9.62 -1.36
N TYR A 185 -13.01 -10.25 -0.22
CA TYR A 185 -12.16 -11.40 0.00
C TYR A 185 -13.00 -12.64 0.36
N THR A 186 -12.74 -13.71 -0.30
CA THR A 186 -13.54 -14.94 -0.19
C THR A 186 -12.83 -16.08 0.55
N SER A 187 -11.64 -15.82 1.11
CA SER A 187 -10.89 -16.78 1.92
C SER A 187 -10.96 -16.43 3.41
N ASP A 188 -11.04 -17.41 4.27
CA ASP A 188 -10.97 -17.27 5.72
C ASP A 188 -9.54 -17.07 6.25
N ALA A 189 -8.51 -17.29 5.41
CA ALA A 189 -7.11 -17.10 5.78
C ALA A 189 -6.71 -15.62 6.06
N ALA A 190 -7.59 -14.66 5.82
CA ALA A 190 -7.34 -13.26 6.16
C ALA A 190 -7.75 -12.87 7.58
N ASP A 191 -8.39 -13.79 8.30
CA ASP A 191 -8.86 -13.58 9.67
C ASP A 191 -7.87 -14.06 10.75
N GLU A 192 -6.73 -14.65 10.36
CA GLU A 192 -5.70 -15.17 11.27
C GLU A 192 -4.59 -14.16 11.56
#